data_5ff0a00b18ed6f54f97b0837a6e84ab5
#
_entry.id   5ff0a00b18ed6f54f97b0837a6e84ab5
#
_cell.length_a   1.000
_cell.length_b   1.000
_cell.length_c   1.000
_cell.angle_alpha   90.00
_cell.angle_beta   90.00
_cell.angle_gamma   90.00
#
_symmetry.space_group_name_H-M   'P 1'
#
loop_
_entity.id
_entity.type
_entity.pdbx_description
1 polymer ?
#
loop_
_entity_poly.entity_id
_entity_poly.type
_entity_poly.pdbx_seq_one_letter_code
_entity_poly.pdbx_strand_id
1 'polypeptide(L)'
;MIIEQSPFGEREKNSSNWGVLVLSFLISFVSILPMFFFRDKLYGDDVVFHINRLLSLDTIWKSPINFTTNGGTGQLINTFYPWLTYYPIFLVYKLTQSIFVAWMSFQFLVRFATCLLSFYGLRLLRYSDKQVLIFSTFYLFSGYFLHNSYYRAAVGETLAMIFLPLVFVGVRLLTFGDYKKWWVLTLGMLGLVYSHVLSVVLASVLIFLAVVTSFCIWDSKKERLLGFLKATLVTLGMSLAYFVPMIEQFRYVTLRMTFKPFLAKMALSLSDTWGLIVSSDLRTPSVNLLYLIGLVLSLAFAKRFVKDREARIYLFISLVLAFLTLKSFPWQLLQESPVSNLQFPWRLWSFALLFFSLALANILKTISLKATTVLVLIGICLNMFQIVTVQDKMTKVKNILPSNTKVTKGMLAKGTYKNINGDYTIKKFPLSLSLINTFF
;
A
#
# COMPACT_ATOMS: atom_id res chain seq x y z
N MET A 1 20.57 18.23 -28.07
CA MET A 1 19.50 17.44 -28.68
C MET A 1 18.20 17.86 -27.99
N ILE A 2 17.48 18.76 -28.65
CA ILE A 2 16.28 19.44 -28.19
C ILE A 2 15.23 18.36 -27.94
N ILE A 3 14.75 18.25 -26.71
CA ILE A 3 13.57 17.42 -26.39
C ILE A 3 12.40 18.12 -27.04
N GLU A 4 12.02 17.68 -28.25
CA GLU A 4 10.75 18.06 -28.85
C GLU A 4 9.66 17.80 -27.81
N GLN A 5 9.00 18.89 -27.43
CA GLN A 5 7.77 18.83 -26.67
C GLN A 5 6.84 17.89 -27.45
N SER A 6 6.54 16.73 -26.88
CA SER A 6 5.56 15.81 -27.41
C SER A 6 4.32 16.61 -27.85
N PRO A 7 3.83 16.45 -29.09
CA PRO A 7 2.62 17.11 -29.52
C PRO A 7 1.48 16.55 -28.68
N PHE A 8 1.10 17.30 -27.66
CA PHE A 8 -0.07 16.99 -26.85
C PHE A 8 -1.28 17.12 -27.77
N GLY A 9 -1.88 15.97 -28.12
CA GLY A 9 -3.15 15.93 -28.79
C GLY A 9 -4.19 16.78 -28.06
N GLU A 10 -5.25 17.15 -28.76
CA GLU A 10 -6.38 17.93 -28.24
C GLU A 10 -6.74 17.46 -26.84
N ARG A 11 -6.86 18.42 -25.90
CA ARG A 11 -7.24 18.11 -24.51
C ARG A 11 -8.60 17.44 -24.52
N GLU A 12 -8.64 16.13 -24.34
CA GLU A 12 -9.89 15.48 -23.93
C GLU A 12 -10.44 16.24 -22.72
N LYS A 13 -11.71 16.63 -22.79
CA LYS A 13 -12.37 17.39 -21.72
C LYS A 13 -12.40 16.53 -20.46
N ASN A 14 -11.59 16.87 -19.46
CA ASN A 14 -11.60 16.18 -18.18
C ASN A 14 -12.97 16.29 -17.51
N SER A 15 -13.38 15.24 -16.85
CA SER A 15 -14.61 15.21 -16.05
C SER A 15 -14.59 16.29 -14.97
N SER A 16 -15.75 16.77 -14.58
CA SER A 16 -15.87 17.66 -13.43
C SER A 16 -15.36 16.98 -12.14
N ASN A 17 -14.99 17.76 -11.14
CA ASN A 17 -14.57 17.20 -9.85
C ASN A 17 -15.68 16.31 -9.22
N TRP A 18 -16.96 16.68 -9.41
CA TRP A 18 -18.10 15.87 -9.00
C TRP A 18 -18.15 14.53 -9.75
N GLY A 19 -17.92 14.54 -11.05
CA GLY A 19 -17.85 13.30 -11.85
C GLY A 19 -16.78 12.35 -11.34
N VAL A 20 -15.58 12.88 -10.99
CA VAL A 20 -14.49 12.08 -10.41
C VAL A 20 -14.89 11.51 -9.05
N LEU A 21 -15.49 12.32 -8.17
CA LEU A 21 -15.96 11.86 -6.86
C LEU A 21 -16.98 10.73 -6.98
N VAL A 22 -18.00 10.92 -7.79
CA VAL A 22 -19.07 9.93 -8.00
C VAL A 22 -18.50 8.63 -8.60
N LEU A 23 -17.64 8.74 -9.62
CA LEU A 23 -17.04 7.58 -10.28
C LEU A 23 -16.14 6.81 -9.31
N SER A 24 -15.30 7.50 -8.56
CA SER A 24 -14.43 6.89 -7.56
C SER A 24 -15.24 6.22 -6.44
N PHE A 25 -16.34 6.83 -6.02
CA PHE A 25 -17.27 6.25 -5.06
C PHE A 25 -17.88 4.95 -5.59
N LEU A 26 -18.44 4.99 -6.81
CA LEU A 26 -19.08 3.82 -7.42
C LEU A 26 -18.12 2.66 -7.63
N ILE A 27 -16.94 2.91 -8.19
CA ILE A 27 -15.91 1.88 -8.39
C ILE A 27 -15.55 1.23 -7.05
N SER A 28 -15.32 2.06 -6.02
CA SER A 28 -14.90 1.58 -4.70
C SER A 28 -16.02 0.82 -3.99
N PHE A 29 -17.23 1.32 -4.02
CA PHE A 29 -18.38 0.71 -3.36
C PHE A 29 -18.77 -0.62 -4.01
N VAL A 30 -18.91 -0.65 -5.34
CA VAL A 30 -19.27 -1.87 -6.06
C VAL A 30 -18.20 -2.96 -5.87
N SER A 31 -16.92 -2.61 -5.86
CA SER A 31 -15.83 -3.59 -5.71
C SER A 31 -15.81 -4.30 -4.35
N ILE A 32 -16.41 -3.72 -3.31
CA ILE A 32 -16.49 -4.33 -1.97
C ILE A 32 -17.82 -5.03 -1.67
N LEU A 33 -18.81 -4.93 -2.55
CA LEU A 33 -20.14 -5.53 -2.32
C LEU A 33 -20.09 -7.01 -1.90
N PRO A 34 -19.24 -7.89 -2.48
CA PRO A 34 -19.19 -9.28 -2.06
C PRO A 34 -18.82 -9.46 -0.59
N MET A 35 -18.09 -8.52 0.00
CA MET A 35 -17.67 -8.61 1.41
C MET A 35 -18.87 -8.51 2.36
N PHE A 36 -19.95 -7.83 1.96
CA PHE A 36 -21.17 -7.71 2.78
C PHE A 36 -21.98 -9.02 2.89
N PHE A 37 -21.84 -9.92 1.93
CA PHE A 37 -22.52 -11.22 1.99
C PHE A 37 -21.91 -12.14 3.07
N PHE A 38 -20.71 -11.85 3.52
CA PHE A 38 -19.97 -12.65 4.49
C PHE A 38 -19.74 -11.90 5.80
N ARG A 39 -20.71 -11.09 6.19
CA ARG A 39 -20.66 -10.18 7.36
C ARG A 39 -20.48 -10.88 8.72
N ASP A 40 -20.64 -12.19 8.76
CA ASP A 40 -20.59 -12.95 10.03
C ASP A 40 -19.14 -13.21 10.51
N LYS A 41 -18.15 -12.98 9.66
CA LYS A 41 -16.73 -13.24 9.99
C LYS A 41 -15.82 -12.25 9.27
N LEU A 42 -14.83 -11.73 9.99
CA LEU A 42 -13.73 -10.98 9.40
C LEU A 42 -12.56 -11.91 9.15
N TYR A 43 -11.99 -11.81 7.94
CA TYR A 43 -10.90 -12.64 7.49
C TYR A 43 -9.61 -11.84 7.35
N GLY A 44 -8.48 -12.50 7.53
CA GLY A 44 -7.16 -11.95 7.26
C GLY A 44 -6.10 -12.48 8.22
N ASP A 45 -4.88 -12.69 7.72
CA ASP A 45 -3.78 -13.18 8.53
C ASP A 45 -3.44 -12.22 9.67
N ASP A 46 -3.44 -10.90 9.38
CA ASP A 46 -3.09 -9.84 10.34
C ASP A 46 -4.34 -9.12 10.90
N VAL A 47 -5.57 -9.61 10.63
CA VAL A 47 -6.80 -8.90 10.99
C VAL A 47 -6.93 -8.69 12.51
N VAL A 48 -6.63 -9.71 13.32
CA VAL A 48 -6.70 -9.61 14.80
C VAL A 48 -5.68 -8.60 15.31
N PHE A 49 -4.47 -8.62 14.77
CA PHE A 49 -3.42 -7.68 15.11
C PHE A 49 -3.86 -6.22 14.83
N HIS A 50 -4.44 -5.96 13.65
CA HIS A 50 -4.87 -4.61 13.27
C HIS A 50 -6.16 -4.16 13.99
N ILE A 51 -7.05 -5.07 14.38
CA ILE A 51 -8.16 -4.73 15.26
C ILE A 51 -7.65 -4.34 16.64
N ASN A 52 -6.69 -5.07 17.20
CA ASN A 52 -6.04 -4.69 18.47
C ASN A 52 -5.41 -3.30 18.37
N ARG A 53 -4.71 -2.99 17.26
CA ARG A 53 -4.19 -1.65 16.98
C ARG A 53 -5.29 -0.59 16.94
N LEU A 54 -6.38 -0.88 16.24
CA LEU A 54 -7.53 0.03 16.13
C LEU A 54 -8.08 0.38 17.51
N LEU A 55 -8.34 -0.63 18.34
CA LEU A 55 -8.91 -0.45 19.68
C LEU A 55 -7.94 0.28 20.63
N SER A 56 -6.64 0.09 20.45
CA SER A 56 -5.61 0.75 21.26
C SER A 56 -5.39 2.22 20.92
N LEU A 57 -5.94 2.72 19.80
CA LEU A 57 -5.89 4.15 19.48
C LEU A 57 -6.68 5.02 20.46
N ASP A 58 -7.56 4.42 21.26
CA ASP A 58 -8.34 5.13 22.28
C ASP A 58 -7.48 5.87 23.32
N THR A 59 -6.28 5.37 23.58
CA THR A 59 -5.36 5.93 24.57
C THR A 59 -4.11 6.56 23.95
N ILE A 60 -4.00 6.62 22.63
CA ILE A 60 -2.77 7.02 21.94
C ILE A 60 -2.27 8.41 22.32
N TRP A 61 -3.17 9.34 22.64
CA TRP A 61 -2.85 10.69 23.05
C TRP A 61 -2.50 10.82 24.56
N LYS A 62 -2.70 9.73 25.34
CA LYS A 62 -2.46 9.72 26.78
C LYS A 62 -1.26 8.87 27.19
N SER A 63 -1.03 7.78 26.48
CA SER A 63 0.04 6.83 26.80
C SER A 63 0.54 6.14 25.53
N PRO A 64 1.86 6.06 25.33
CA PRO A 64 2.45 5.28 24.25
C PRO A 64 2.25 3.77 24.47
N ILE A 65 2.06 3.34 25.73
CA ILE A 65 1.89 1.92 26.09
C ILE A 65 0.41 1.60 26.11
N ASN A 66 0.03 0.56 25.38
CA ASN A 66 -1.33 0.04 25.39
C ASN A 66 -1.42 -1.19 26.31
N PHE A 67 -2.20 -1.04 27.40
CA PHE A 67 -2.49 -2.13 28.34
C PHE A 67 -3.84 -2.80 28.10
N THR A 68 -4.60 -2.40 27.08
CA THR A 68 -5.95 -2.94 26.81
C THR A 68 -5.92 -4.21 25.94
N THR A 69 -4.76 -4.57 25.45
CA THR A 69 -4.56 -5.73 24.57
C THR A 69 -3.46 -6.63 25.12
N ASN A 70 -3.31 -7.81 24.52
CA ASN A 70 -2.27 -8.78 24.87
C ASN A 70 -2.25 -9.19 26.34
N GLY A 71 -3.44 -9.41 26.93
CA GLY A 71 -3.57 -9.85 28.33
C GLY A 71 -3.18 -8.82 29.39
N GLY A 72 -3.11 -7.53 29.02
CA GLY A 72 -2.74 -6.45 29.96
C GLY A 72 -1.22 -6.28 30.15
N THR A 73 -0.39 -7.01 29.41
CA THR A 73 1.09 -6.99 29.59
C THR A 73 1.76 -5.72 29.08
N GLY A 74 1.00 -4.83 28.43
CA GLY A 74 1.52 -3.62 27.79
C GLY A 74 2.15 -3.88 26.43
N GLN A 75 1.82 -3.04 25.48
CA GLN A 75 2.30 -3.12 24.10
C GLN A 75 2.53 -1.73 23.51
N LEU A 76 3.67 -1.54 22.83
CA LEU A 76 4.06 -0.26 22.22
C LEU A 76 3.74 -0.21 20.72
N ILE A 77 2.74 -0.97 20.28
CA ILE A 77 2.47 -1.20 18.87
C ILE A 77 2.22 0.08 18.07
N ASN A 78 1.42 1.00 18.58
CA ASN A 78 1.11 2.25 17.86
C ASN A 78 2.21 3.31 18.01
N THR A 79 3.20 3.10 18.87
CA THR A 79 4.42 3.93 18.94
C THR A 79 5.39 3.55 17.81
N PHE A 80 5.53 2.24 17.53
CA PHE A 80 6.48 1.73 16.55
C PHE A 80 5.86 1.40 15.18
N TYR A 81 4.54 1.34 15.09
CA TYR A 81 3.81 1.16 13.85
C TYR A 81 2.95 2.41 13.57
N PRO A 82 3.15 3.12 12.45
CA PRO A 82 2.45 4.38 12.15
C PRO A 82 0.93 4.19 12.17
N TRP A 83 0.21 5.14 12.71
CA TRP A 83 -1.21 5.00 12.97
C TRP A 83 -2.10 6.13 12.42
N LEU A 84 -1.54 7.28 12.04
CA LEU A 84 -2.33 8.46 11.71
C LEU A 84 -3.26 8.21 10.50
N THR A 85 -2.80 7.52 9.47
CA THR A 85 -3.64 7.16 8.31
C THR A 85 -4.69 6.10 8.63
N TYR A 86 -4.54 5.39 9.75
CA TYR A 86 -5.54 4.44 10.26
C TYR A 86 -6.56 5.09 11.20
N TYR A 87 -6.27 6.30 11.67
CA TYR A 87 -7.13 7.02 12.62
C TYR A 87 -8.55 7.31 12.10
N PRO A 88 -8.79 7.63 10.80
CA PRO A 88 -10.14 7.77 10.26
C PRO A 88 -11.00 6.51 10.48
N ILE A 89 -10.42 5.33 10.38
CA ILE A 89 -11.13 4.05 10.62
C ILE A 89 -11.48 3.89 12.10
N PHE A 90 -10.58 4.34 12.99
CA PHE A 90 -10.86 4.40 14.42
C PHE A 90 -12.04 5.34 14.74
N LEU A 91 -12.14 6.50 14.08
CA LEU A 91 -13.27 7.40 14.26
C LEU A 91 -14.59 6.74 13.84
N VAL A 92 -14.60 6.02 12.71
CA VAL A 92 -15.78 5.23 12.31
C VAL A 92 -16.14 4.20 13.38
N TYR A 93 -15.14 3.49 13.92
CA TYR A 93 -15.37 2.56 15.03
C TYR A 93 -15.98 3.27 16.27
N LYS A 94 -15.45 4.44 16.63
CA LYS A 94 -15.96 5.21 17.79
C LYS A 94 -17.42 5.64 17.61
N LEU A 95 -17.80 6.02 16.39
CA LEU A 95 -19.16 6.44 16.07
C LEU A 95 -20.14 5.27 16.02
N THR A 96 -19.72 4.14 15.45
CA THR A 96 -20.63 3.01 15.18
C THR A 96 -20.57 1.91 16.22
N GLN A 97 -19.51 1.87 17.04
CA GLN A 97 -19.18 0.78 17.96
C GLN A 97 -19.13 -0.61 17.29
N SER A 98 -18.97 -0.64 15.97
CA SER A 98 -18.95 -1.84 15.16
C SER A 98 -17.58 -2.04 14.48
N ILE A 99 -16.89 -3.12 14.83
CA ILE A 99 -15.64 -3.51 14.18
C ILE A 99 -15.89 -3.85 12.72
N PHE A 100 -17.01 -4.49 12.41
CA PHE A 100 -17.37 -4.82 11.04
C PHE A 100 -17.52 -3.56 10.18
N VAL A 101 -18.28 -2.56 10.66
CA VAL A 101 -18.45 -1.30 9.93
C VAL A 101 -17.12 -0.57 9.75
N ALA A 102 -16.28 -0.53 10.78
CA ALA A 102 -14.95 0.04 10.69
C ALA A 102 -14.08 -0.68 9.64
N TRP A 103 -14.12 -2.02 9.62
CA TRP A 103 -13.38 -2.81 8.64
C TRP A 103 -13.88 -2.60 7.20
N MET A 104 -15.19 -2.56 7.00
CA MET A 104 -15.79 -2.26 5.69
C MET A 104 -15.46 -0.85 5.23
N SER A 105 -15.45 0.11 6.16
CA SER A 105 -15.01 1.48 5.89
C SER A 105 -13.54 1.54 5.49
N PHE A 106 -12.67 0.75 6.11
CA PHE A 106 -11.27 0.60 5.69
C PHE A 106 -11.19 0.11 4.24
N GLN A 107 -11.90 -0.98 3.91
CA GLN A 107 -11.91 -1.54 2.55
C GLN A 107 -12.39 -0.53 1.51
N PHE A 108 -13.43 0.23 1.84
CA PHE A 108 -13.96 1.29 0.98
C PHE A 108 -12.99 2.46 0.86
N LEU A 109 -12.55 3.03 1.97
CA LEU A 109 -11.73 4.25 2.00
C LEU A 109 -10.38 4.07 1.32
N VAL A 110 -9.76 2.89 1.46
CA VAL A 110 -8.50 2.58 0.76
C VAL A 110 -8.68 2.68 -0.76
N ARG A 111 -9.73 2.07 -1.31
CA ARG A 111 -10.00 2.10 -2.74
C ARG A 111 -10.39 3.50 -3.22
N PHE A 112 -11.28 4.14 -2.48
CA PHE A 112 -11.77 5.48 -2.77
C PHE A 112 -10.64 6.52 -2.77
N ALA A 113 -9.82 6.54 -1.73
CA ALA A 113 -8.68 7.44 -1.63
C ALA A 113 -7.65 7.15 -2.73
N THR A 114 -7.37 5.87 -3.06
CA THR A 114 -6.46 5.52 -4.15
C THR A 114 -6.98 6.05 -5.50
N CYS A 115 -8.27 5.87 -5.79
CA CYS A 115 -8.89 6.45 -7.00
C CYS A 115 -8.73 7.96 -7.02
N LEU A 116 -9.13 8.66 -5.96
CA LEU A 116 -9.10 10.12 -5.90
C LEU A 116 -7.68 10.66 -6.06
N LEU A 117 -6.72 10.14 -5.29
CA LEU A 117 -5.34 10.60 -5.35
C LEU A 117 -4.69 10.29 -6.70
N SER A 118 -5.09 9.19 -7.35
CA SER A 118 -4.65 8.88 -8.72
C SER A 118 -5.22 9.87 -9.72
N PHE A 119 -6.53 10.21 -9.64
CA PHE A 119 -7.14 11.20 -10.53
C PHE A 119 -6.48 12.57 -10.37
N TYR A 120 -6.45 13.12 -9.17
CA TYR A 120 -5.90 14.44 -8.94
C TYR A 120 -4.39 14.50 -9.18
N GLY A 121 -3.65 13.45 -8.79
CA GLY A 121 -2.21 13.37 -8.98
C GLY A 121 -1.82 13.25 -10.46
N LEU A 122 -2.33 12.23 -11.17
CA LEU A 122 -1.93 11.99 -12.56
C LEU A 122 -2.40 13.11 -13.51
N ARG A 123 -3.51 13.80 -13.21
CA ARG A 123 -3.91 15.01 -13.95
C ARG A 123 -2.85 16.11 -13.89
N LEU A 124 -2.06 16.22 -12.81
CA LEU A 124 -0.93 17.15 -12.75
C LEU A 124 0.16 16.84 -13.79
N LEU A 125 0.25 15.57 -14.20
CA LEU A 125 1.12 15.10 -15.28
C LEU A 125 0.39 15.06 -16.64
N ARG A 126 -0.80 15.67 -16.73
CA ARG A 126 -1.64 15.75 -17.95
C ARG A 126 -2.18 14.40 -18.46
N TYR A 127 -2.30 13.40 -17.58
CA TYR A 127 -3.04 12.20 -17.94
C TYR A 127 -4.54 12.52 -18.12
N SER A 128 -5.17 11.98 -19.16
CA SER A 128 -6.62 12.05 -19.33
C SER A 128 -7.34 11.17 -18.32
N ASP A 129 -8.60 11.45 -18.04
CA ASP A 129 -9.41 10.65 -17.11
C ASP A 129 -9.49 9.18 -17.53
N LYS A 130 -9.52 8.92 -18.81
CA LYS A 130 -9.47 7.58 -19.38
C LYS A 130 -8.17 6.84 -19.03
N GLN A 131 -7.03 7.52 -19.13
CA GLN A 131 -5.75 6.96 -18.71
C GLN A 131 -5.71 6.68 -17.22
N VAL A 132 -6.28 7.59 -16.40
CA VAL A 132 -6.37 7.39 -14.94
C VAL A 132 -7.28 6.20 -14.61
N LEU A 133 -8.39 6.01 -15.32
CA LEU A 133 -9.25 4.83 -15.17
C LEU A 133 -8.52 3.53 -15.50
N ILE A 134 -7.74 3.51 -16.59
CA ILE A 134 -6.91 2.36 -16.94
C ILE A 134 -5.89 2.09 -15.84
N PHE A 135 -5.17 3.12 -15.40
CA PHE A 135 -4.23 3.02 -14.27
C PHE A 135 -4.92 2.44 -13.04
N SER A 136 -6.04 3.04 -12.61
CA SER A 136 -6.76 2.63 -11.40
C SER A 136 -7.26 1.18 -11.49
N THR A 137 -7.70 0.74 -12.67
CA THR A 137 -8.15 -0.64 -12.88
C THR A 137 -7.03 -1.64 -12.60
N PHE A 138 -5.87 -1.47 -13.24
CA PHE A 138 -4.75 -2.41 -13.09
C PHE A 138 -4.08 -2.31 -11.72
N TYR A 139 -4.13 -1.16 -11.07
CA TYR A 139 -3.55 -0.96 -9.75
C TYR A 139 -4.44 -1.48 -8.62
N LEU A 140 -5.70 -1.02 -8.55
CA LEU A 140 -6.64 -1.36 -7.47
C LEU A 140 -7.14 -2.81 -7.51
N PHE A 141 -7.34 -3.35 -8.71
CA PHE A 141 -7.85 -4.72 -8.88
C PHE A 141 -6.75 -5.74 -9.12
N SER A 142 -5.48 -5.33 -8.91
CA SER A 142 -4.36 -6.27 -8.91
C SER A 142 -4.48 -7.29 -7.78
N GLY A 143 -4.01 -8.52 -8.03
CA GLY A 143 -4.01 -9.57 -7.03
C GLY A 143 -3.29 -9.18 -5.75
N TYR A 144 -2.15 -8.48 -5.86
CA TYR A 144 -1.37 -8.05 -4.71
C TYR A 144 -2.07 -6.98 -3.87
N PHE A 145 -2.74 -6.01 -4.51
CA PHE A 145 -3.52 -5.01 -3.77
C PHE A 145 -4.64 -5.68 -2.96
N LEU A 146 -5.35 -6.62 -3.60
CA LEU A 146 -6.43 -7.34 -2.96
C LEU A 146 -5.91 -8.32 -1.89
N HIS A 147 -4.79 -9.01 -2.14
CA HIS A 147 -4.12 -9.83 -1.14
C HIS A 147 -3.81 -9.01 0.13
N ASN A 148 -3.14 -7.87 -0.01
CA ASN A 148 -2.76 -7.03 1.12
C ASN A 148 -3.97 -6.42 1.84
N SER A 149 -4.96 -5.91 1.10
CA SER A 149 -6.12 -5.25 1.72
C SER A 149 -7.08 -6.24 2.37
N TYR A 150 -7.26 -7.42 1.78
CA TYR A 150 -8.34 -8.33 2.16
C TYR A 150 -7.84 -9.63 2.81
N TYR A 151 -6.99 -10.43 2.13
CA TYR A 151 -6.57 -11.72 2.65
C TYR A 151 -5.53 -11.61 3.76
N ARG A 152 -4.40 -10.95 3.49
CA ARG A 152 -3.36 -10.73 4.49
C ARG A 152 -3.77 -9.73 5.55
N ALA A 153 -4.62 -8.78 5.19
CA ALA A 153 -5.03 -7.67 6.04
C ALA A 153 -3.83 -6.80 6.52
N ALA A 154 -2.84 -6.60 5.65
CA ALA A 154 -1.65 -5.79 5.92
C ALA A 154 -1.99 -4.29 5.86
N VAL A 155 -2.73 -3.81 6.86
CA VAL A 155 -3.34 -2.45 6.89
C VAL A 155 -2.32 -1.35 6.58
N GLY A 156 -1.14 -1.39 7.21
CA GLY A 156 -0.14 -0.33 7.00
C GLY A 156 0.39 -0.28 5.59
N GLU A 157 0.74 -1.43 5.00
CA GLU A 157 1.21 -1.51 3.62
C GLU A 157 0.11 -1.11 2.62
N THR A 158 -1.13 -1.55 2.87
CA THR A 158 -2.28 -1.18 2.06
C THR A 158 -2.55 0.33 2.10
N LEU A 159 -2.47 0.96 3.28
CA LEU A 159 -2.59 2.41 3.43
C LEU A 159 -1.46 3.16 2.72
N ALA A 160 -0.22 2.63 2.75
CA ALA A 160 0.89 3.21 2.01
C ALA A 160 0.66 3.16 0.49
N MET A 161 0.07 2.09 -0.03
CA MET A 161 -0.24 1.97 -1.47
C MET A 161 -1.15 3.09 -1.98
N ILE A 162 -1.98 3.70 -1.14
CA ILE A 162 -2.81 4.88 -1.48
C ILE A 162 -1.94 6.05 -1.98
N PHE A 163 -0.77 6.23 -1.37
CA PHE A 163 0.08 7.40 -1.58
C PHE A 163 1.19 7.19 -2.62
N LEU A 164 1.47 5.94 -3.03
CA LEU A 164 2.49 5.66 -4.05
C LEU A 164 2.26 6.40 -5.38
N PRO A 165 1.01 6.54 -5.90
CA PRO A 165 0.77 7.38 -7.08
C PRO A 165 1.19 8.83 -6.89
N LEU A 166 0.96 9.43 -5.70
CA LEU A 166 1.41 10.80 -5.42
C LEU A 166 2.93 10.92 -5.32
N VAL A 167 3.61 9.93 -4.72
CA VAL A 167 5.07 9.89 -4.70
C VAL A 167 5.61 9.89 -6.12
N PHE A 168 5.08 9.01 -6.98
CA PHE A 168 5.44 8.96 -8.39
C PHE A 168 5.23 10.32 -9.08
N VAL A 169 4.05 10.91 -8.90
CA VAL A 169 3.71 12.23 -9.49
C VAL A 169 4.67 13.31 -8.99
N GLY A 170 4.93 13.36 -7.69
CA GLY A 170 5.84 14.32 -7.09
C GLY A 170 7.26 14.20 -7.66
N VAL A 171 7.78 12.97 -7.79
CA VAL A 171 9.08 12.72 -8.43
C VAL A 171 9.08 13.19 -9.88
N ARG A 172 8.04 12.87 -10.66
CA ARG A 172 7.94 13.29 -12.07
C ARG A 172 7.87 14.81 -12.23
N LEU A 173 7.13 15.50 -11.35
CA LEU A 173 7.08 16.97 -11.33
C LEU A 173 8.46 17.57 -11.03
N LEU A 174 9.17 17.01 -10.06
CA LEU A 174 10.50 17.49 -9.67
C LEU A 174 11.58 17.18 -10.71
N THR A 175 11.51 16.02 -11.38
CA THR A 175 12.53 15.62 -12.36
C THR A 175 12.31 16.26 -13.74
N PHE A 176 11.08 16.30 -14.25
CA PHE A 176 10.79 16.67 -15.64
C PHE A 176 9.59 17.61 -15.81
N GLY A 177 8.85 17.90 -14.72
CA GLY A 177 7.67 18.74 -14.73
C GLY A 177 7.90 20.09 -14.04
N ASP A 178 6.82 20.58 -13.41
CA ASP A 178 6.81 21.83 -12.64
C ASP A 178 7.36 21.58 -11.23
N TYR A 179 8.65 21.85 -11.04
CA TYR A 179 9.34 21.67 -9.75
C TYR A 179 8.80 22.56 -8.62
N LYS A 180 8.04 23.60 -8.94
CA LYS A 180 7.37 24.44 -7.92
C LYS A 180 6.31 23.66 -7.15
N LYS A 181 5.85 22.54 -7.70
CA LYS A 181 4.88 21.61 -7.05
C LYS A 181 5.57 20.54 -6.20
N TRP A 182 6.72 20.85 -5.60
CA TRP A 182 7.47 19.94 -4.71
C TRP A 182 6.62 19.38 -3.55
N TRP A 183 5.62 20.13 -3.12
CA TRP A 183 4.68 19.74 -2.05
C TRP A 183 3.90 18.44 -2.38
N VAL A 184 3.75 18.07 -3.64
CA VAL A 184 3.10 16.81 -4.04
C VAL A 184 3.92 15.61 -3.57
N LEU A 185 5.27 15.68 -3.71
CA LEU A 185 6.15 14.66 -3.17
C LEU A 185 6.07 14.61 -1.63
N THR A 186 6.03 15.78 -0.98
CA THR A 186 5.85 15.88 0.48
C THR A 186 4.59 15.17 0.94
N LEU A 187 3.43 15.45 0.31
CA LEU A 187 2.17 14.79 0.66
C LEU A 187 2.23 13.27 0.47
N GLY A 188 2.80 12.82 -0.65
CA GLY A 188 2.99 11.39 -0.90
C GLY A 188 3.86 10.73 0.16
N MET A 189 5.02 11.32 0.48
CA MET A 189 5.95 10.78 1.47
C MET A 189 5.40 10.82 2.90
N LEU A 190 4.68 11.89 3.28
CA LEU A 190 3.99 11.95 4.58
C LEU A 190 2.93 10.85 4.70
N GLY A 191 2.16 10.62 3.63
CA GLY A 191 1.24 9.50 3.58
C GLY A 191 1.92 8.16 3.83
N LEU A 192 3.11 7.94 3.25
CA LEU A 192 3.90 6.74 3.51
C LEU A 192 4.41 6.67 4.96
N VAL A 193 4.98 7.78 5.47
CA VAL A 193 5.51 7.84 6.85
C VAL A 193 4.43 7.47 7.86
N TYR A 194 3.25 8.02 7.73
CA TYR A 194 2.15 7.78 8.65
C TYR A 194 1.34 6.51 8.38
N SER A 195 1.79 5.70 7.39
CA SER A 195 1.18 4.41 7.06
C SER A 195 2.13 3.23 7.29
N HIS A 196 3.34 3.24 6.68
CA HIS A 196 4.22 2.07 6.68
C HIS A 196 5.69 2.45 6.44
N VAL A 197 6.51 2.36 7.47
CA VAL A 197 7.93 2.80 7.43
C VAL A 197 8.75 2.10 6.35
N LEU A 198 8.55 0.80 6.14
CA LEU A 198 9.31 0.08 5.09
C LEU A 198 8.98 0.60 3.69
N SER A 199 7.73 1.00 3.43
CA SER A 199 7.37 1.63 2.15
C SER A 199 8.08 2.98 1.95
N VAL A 200 8.36 3.73 3.03
CA VAL A 200 9.19 4.94 2.97
C VAL A 200 10.60 4.60 2.49
N VAL A 201 11.21 3.57 3.07
CA VAL A 201 12.58 3.15 2.69
C VAL A 201 12.62 2.74 1.21
N LEU A 202 11.70 1.88 0.78
CA LEU A 202 11.64 1.42 -0.61
C LEU A 202 11.38 2.57 -1.60
N ALA A 203 10.45 3.46 -1.27
CA ALA A 203 10.18 4.66 -2.07
C ALA A 203 11.41 5.57 -2.14
N SER A 204 12.13 5.77 -1.03
CA SER A 204 13.34 6.60 -0.98
C SER A 204 14.46 6.04 -1.87
N VAL A 205 14.63 4.72 -1.91
CA VAL A 205 15.57 4.06 -2.82
C VAL A 205 15.19 4.34 -4.28
N LEU A 206 13.92 4.19 -4.64
CA LEU A 206 13.45 4.45 -6.01
C LEU A 206 13.54 5.93 -6.37
N ILE A 207 13.28 6.86 -5.44
CA ILE A 207 13.48 8.30 -5.63
C ILE A 207 14.95 8.58 -5.88
N PHE A 208 15.85 8.05 -5.07
CA PHE A 208 17.31 8.20 -5.25
C PHE A 208 17.76 7.72 -6.63
N LEU A 209 17.34 6.52 -7.04
CA LEU A 209 17.63 5.98 -8.37
C LEU A 209 17.08 6.87 -9.48
N ALA A 210 15.85 7.39 -9.34
CA ALA A 210 15.25 8.31 -10.31
C ALA A 210 16.05 9.62 -10.43
N VAL A 211 16.53 10.17 -9.31
CA VAL A 211 17.38 11.36 -9.28
C VAL A 211 18.71 11.08 -9.97
N VAL A 212 19.44 10.04 -9.57
CA VAL A 212 20.77 9.70 -10.12
C VAL A 212 20.70 9.45 -11.63
N THR A 213 19.72 8.66 -12.09
CA THR A 213 19.62 8.29 -13.52
C THR A 213 19.15 9.44 -14.40
N SER A 214 18.46 10.45 -13.84
CA SER A 214 17.93 11.57 -14.62
C SER A 214 18.69 12.87 -14.44
N PHE A 215 19.55 13.01 -13.43
CA PHE A 215 20.21 14.27 -13.06
C PHE A 215 20.97 14.94 -14.21
N CYS A 216 21.68 14.14 -15.04
CA CYS A 216 22.49 14.69 -16.14
C CYS A 216 21.65 15.41 -17.19
N ILE A 217 20.39 15.00 -17.39
CA ILE A 217 19.48 15.51 -18.42
C ILE A 217 18.50 16.58 -17.90
N TRP A 218 18.61 16.98 -16.63
CA TRP A 218 17.76 18.03 -16.09
C TRP A 218 18.13 19.41 -16.63
N ASP A 219 17.12 20.19 -16.97
CA ASP A 219 17.15 21.65 -16.95
C ASP A 219 17.06 22.15 -15.49
N SER A 220 17.41 23.40 -15.23
CA SER A 220 17.22 24.04 -13.91
C SER A 220 17.61 23.15 -12.72
N LYS A 221 18.80 22.52 -12.79
CA LYS A 221 19.27 21.52 -11.80
C LYS A 221 19.20 22.02 -10.36
N LYS A 222 19.61 23.27 -10.12
CA LYS A 222 19.62 23.89 -8.79
C LYS A 222 18.22 23.98 -8.22
N GLU A 223 17.25 24.46 -8.99
CA GLU A 223 15.86 24.64 -8.58
C GLU A 223 15.19 23.29 -8.29
N ARG A 224 15.47 22.27 -9.11
CA ARG A 224 14.97 20.90 -8.92
C ARG A 224 15.56 20.27 -7.67
N LEU A 225 16.87 20.39 -7.42
CA LEU A 225 17.50 19.92 -6.18
C LEU A 225 16.93 20.66 -4.96
N LEU A 226 16.72 21.96 -5.02
CA LEU A 226 16.06 22.73 -3.96
C LEU A 226 14.62 22.26 -3.75
N GLY A 227 13.91 21.86 -4.80
CA GLY A 227 12.58 21.26 -4.69
C GLY A 227 12.62 19.92 -3.92
N PHE A 228 13.55 19.03 -4.25
CA PHE A 228 13.76 17.79 -3.50
C PHE A 228 14.15 18.06 -2.04
N LEU A 229 15.07 19.01 -1.81
CA LEU A 229 15.49 19.39 -0.46
C LEU A 229 14.30 19.93 0.36
N LYS A 230 13.49 20.85 -0.20
CA LYS A 230 12.28 21.35 0.46
C LYS A 230 11.30 20.21 0.79
N ALA A 231 11.03 19.33 -0.18
CA ALA A 231 10.16 18.18 0.06
C ALA A 231 10.68 17.30 1.20
N THR A 232 11.98 17.01 1.23
CA THR A 232 12.61 16.22 2.28
C THR A 232 12.53 16.89 3.64
N LEU A 233 12.93 18.17 3.74
CA LEU A 233 12.96 18.89 5.02
C LEU A 233 11.55 19.05 5.61
N VAL A 234 10.55 19.37 4.78
CA VAL A 234 9.17 19.48 5.25
C VAL A 234 8.62 18.11 5.65
N THR A 235 8.91 17.06 4.87
CA THR A 235 8.52 15.69 5.24
C THR A 235 9.12 15.30 6.58
N LEU A 236 10.44 15.51 6.79
CA LEU A 236 11.11 15.20 8.04
C LEU A 236 10.51 16.02 9.21
N GLY A 237 10.35 17.34 9.04
CA GLY A 237 9.79 18.20 10.07
C GLY A 237 8.39 17.76 10.49
N MET A 238 7.50 17.48 9.55
CA MET A 238 6.15 17.01 9.85
C MET A 238 6.12 15.56 10.37
N SER A 239 7.16 14.77 10.14
CA SER A 239 7.28 13.40 10.65
C SER A 239 7.79 13.32 12.09
N LEU A 240 8.27 14.44 12.68
CA LEU A 240 8.79 14.45 14.04
C LEU A 240 7.75 14.01 15.07
N ALA A 241 6.48 14.34 14.85
CA ALA A 241 5.38 13.90 15.72
C ALA A 241 5.28 12.36 15.86
N TYR A 242 5.78 11.61 14.88
CA TYR A 242 5.85 10.15 14.92
C TYR A 242 7.24 9.65 15.36
N PHE A 243 8.31 10.19 14.78
CA PHE A 243 9.66 9.67 15.03
C PHE A 243 10.22 10.04 16.41
N VAL A 244 9.90 11.21 16.95
CA VAL A 244 10.44 11.64 18.26
C VAL A 244 9.96 10.71 19.38
N PRO A 245 8.66 10.44 19.56
CA PRO A 245 8.20 9.49 20.57
C PRO A 245 8.74 8.07 20.34
N MET A 246 8.85 7.64 19.08
CA MET A 246 9.40 6.33 18.74
C MET A 246 10.87 6.21 19.17
N ILE A 247 11.71 7.21 18.83
CA ILE A 247 13.14 7.23 19.18
C ILE A 247 13.33 7.32 20.69
N GLU A 248 12.52 8.13 21.36
CA GLU A 248 12.53 8.23 22.82
C GLU A 248 12.28 6.85 23.45
N GLN A 249 11.23 6.15 23.02
CA GLN A 249 10.91 4.83 23.56
C GLN A 249 12.01 3.79 23.29
N PHE A 250 12.70 3.85 22.15
CA PHE A 250 13.84 2.96 21.86
C PHE A 250 14.98 3.08 22.86
N ARG A 251 15.12 4.22 23.56
CA ARG A 251 16.16 4.41 24.61
C ARG A 251 15.85 3.61 25.87
N TYR A 252 14.58 3.37 26.14
CA TYR A 252 14.13 2.79 27.43
C TYR A 252 13.70 1.33 27.30
N VAL A 253 13.33 0.87 26.12
CA VAL A 253 12.79 -0.49 25.96
C VAL A 253 13.51 -1.26 24.85
N THR A 254 13.79 -2.53 25.15
CA THR A 254 14.22 -3.49 24.13
C THR A 254 12.98 -4.23 23.65
N LEU A 255 12.59 -4.00 22.40
CA LEU A 255 11.44 -4.66 21.80
C LEU A 255 11.78 -6.08 21.32
N ARG A 256 10.81 -6.95 21.38
CA ARG A 256 10.82 -8.15 20.58
C ARG A 256 10.59 -7.71 19.13
N MET A 257 11.66 -7.78 18.33
CA MET A 257 11.62 -7.37 16.93
C MET A 257 10.74 -8.33 16.14
N THR A 258 10.16 -7.79 15.08
CA THR A 258 9.42 -8.58 14.10
C THR A 258 10.28 -9.72 13.55
N PHE A 259 9.64 -10.83 13.24
CA PHE A 259 10.27 -11.99 12.64
C PHE A 259 11.07 -11.62 11.37
N LYS A 260 12.32 -12.08 11.31
CA LYS A 260 13.17 -11.93 10.12
C LYS A 260 13.24 -13.29 9.38
N PRO A 261 12.40 -13.51 8.39
CA PRO A 261 12.42 -14.75 7.63
C PRO A 261 13.63 -14.82 6.71
N PHE A 262 13.98 -16.02 6.29
CA PHE A 262 15.00 -16.25 5.27
C PHE A 262 14.45 -15.80 3.90
N LEU A 263 15.01 -14.76 3.30
CA LEU A 263 14.46 -14.09 2.11
C LEU A 263 14.19 -15.06 0.96
N ALA A 264 15.14 -15.95 0.65
CA ALA A 264 14.99 -16.91 -0.43
C ALA A 264 13.83 -17.90 -0.23
N LYS A 265 13.46 -18.20 1.02
CA LYS A 265 12.29 -19.06 1.33
C LYS A 265 10.98 -18.31 1.14
N MET A 266 11.00 -17.00 1.26
CA MET A 266 9.82 -16.14 1.11
C MET A 266 9.58 -15.70 -0.34
N ALA A 267 10.55 -15.84 -1.22
CA ALA A 267 10.40 -15.55 -2.65
C ALA A 267 9.60 -16.68 -3.34
N LEU A 268 8.86 -16.34 -4.38
CA LEU A 268 8.06 -17.29 -5.16
C LEU A 268 8.87 -17.87 -6.32
N SER A 269 8.67 -19.14 -6.65
CA SER A 269 9.17 -19.69 -7.90
C SER A 269 8.34 -19.16 -9.09
N LEU A 270 8.91 -19.21 -10.30
CA LEU A 270 8.17 -18.80 -11.48
C LEU A 270 6.96 -19.71 -11.75
N SER A 271 7.10 -21.01 -11.50
CA SER A 271 6.00 -21.98 -11.61
C SER A 271 4.87 -21.69 -10.64
N ASP A 272 5.21 -21.38 -9.34
CA ASP A 272 4.20 -21.02 -8.34
C ASP A 272 3.49 -19.73 -8.76
N THR A 273 4.25 -18.72 -9.21
CA THR A 273 3.68 -17.45 -9.68
C THR A 273 2.70 -17.66 -10.83
N TRP A 274 3.06 -18.51 -11.81
CA TRP A 274 2.17 -18.84 -12.93
C TRP A 274 0.89 -19.54 -12.47
N GLY A 275 1.01 -20.55 -11.61
CA GLY A 275 -0.14 -21.23 -11.01
C GLY A 275 -1.08 -20.29 -10.27
N LEU A 276 -0.52 -19.29 -9.55
CA LEU A 276 -1.30 -18.28 -8.82
C LEU A 276 -2.02 -17.29 -9.75
N ILE A 277 -1.37 -16.87 -10.85
CA ILE A 277 -2.00 -16.02 -11.86
C ILE A 277 -3.24 -16.72 -12.45
N VAL A 278 -3.10 -17.98 -12.84
CA VAL A 278 -4.18 -18.76 -13.47
C VAL A 278 -5.30 -19.07 -12.46
N SER A 279 -4.95 -19.50 -11.26
CA SER A 279 -5.94 -19.84 -10.23
C SER A 279 -6.58 -18.61 -9.57
N SER A 280 -5.98 -17.43 -9.75
CA SER A 280 -6.38 -16.20 -9.06
C SER A 280 -6.52 -16.36 -7.53
N ASP A 281 -5.67 -17.19 -6.92
CA ASP A 281 -5.69 -17.48 -5.49
C ASP A 281 -5.05 -16.35 -4.67
N LEU A 282 -5.82 -15.69 -3.83
CA LEU A 282 -5.35 -14.59 -2.99
C LEU A 282 -4.57 -15.02 -1.74
N ARG A 283 -4.48 -16.31 -1.44
CA ARG A 283 -3.80 -16.78 -0.23
C ARG A 283 -2.29 -16.60 -0.28
N THR A 284 -1.75 -16.44 -1.46
CA THR A 284 -0.32 -16.17 -1.66
C THR A 284 -0.14 -14.80 -2.32
N PRO A 285 0.83 -13.98 -1.86
CA PRO A 285 1.05 -12.63 -2.39
C PRO A 285 1.59 -12.69 -3.83
N SER A 286 0.73 -12.53 -4.80
CA SER A 286 1.05 -12.59 -6.22
C SER A 286 0.18 -11.65 -7.04
N VAL A 287 0.42 -11.65 -8.34
CA VAL A 287 -0.44 -11.01 -9.32
C VAL A 287 -1.57 -11.95 -9.74
N ASN A 288 -2.59 -11.42 -10.38
CA ASN A 288 -3.77 -12.16 -10.83
C ASN A 288 -3.91 -12.15 -12.36
N LEU A 289 -4.99 -12.74 -12.86
CA LEU A 289 -5.31 -12.78 -14.29
C LEU A 289 -5.31 -11.40 -14.96
N LEU A 290 -5.64 -10.32 -14.22
CA LEU A 290 -5.61 -8.96 -14.75
C LEU A 290 -4.19 -8.54 -15.17
N TYR A 291 -3.16 -9.00 -14.46
CA TYR A 291 -1.77 -8.76 -14.85
C TYR A 291 -1.44 -9.43 -16.19
N LEU A 292 -1.87 -10.68 -16.37
CA LEU A 292 -1.71 -11.39 -17.65
C LEU A 292 -2.45 -10.70 -18.80
N ILE A 293 -3.70 -10.26 -18.56
CA ILE A 293 -4.46 -9.46 -19.53
C ILE A 293 -3.66 -8.22 -19.93
N GLY A 294 -3.07 -7.50 -18.97
CA GLY A 294 -2.24 -6.32 -19.23
C GLY A 294 -1.00 -6.64 -20.07
N LEU A 295 -0.32 -7.77 -19.82
CA LEU A 295 0.80 -8.22 -20.67
C LEU A 295 0.35 -8.52 -22.09
N VAL A 296 -0.75 -9.24 -22.28
CA VAL A 296 -1.32 -9.54 -23.60
C VAL A 296 -1.70 -8.25 -24.33
N LEU A 297 -2.34 -7.30 -23.64
CA LEU A 297 -2.63 -5.98 -24.21
C LEU A 297 -1.36 -5.21 -24.58
N SER A 298 -0.30 -5.29 -23.79
CA SER A 298 0.98 -4.67 -24.14
C SER A 298 1.56 -5.23 -25.43
N LEU A 299 1.42 -6.55 -25.67
CA LEU A 299 1.83 -7.20 -26.91
C LEU A 299 0.88 -6.85 -28.08
N ALA A 300 -0.43 -6.87 -27.86
CA ALA A 300 -1.42 -6.50 -28.88
C ALA A 300 -1.24 -5.05 -29.37
N PHE A 301 -0.80 -4.16 -28.50
CA PHE A 301 -0.49 -2.76 -28.81
C PHE A 301 1.03 -2.51 -28.95
N ALA A 302 1.83 -3.50 -29.32
CA ALA A 302 3.29 -3.42 -29.39
C ALA A 302 3.79 -2.24 -30.24
N LYS A 303 3.13 -1.90 -31.36
CA LYS A 303 3.48 -0.72 -32.18
C LYS A 303 3.44 0.59 -31.40
N ARG A 304 2.49 0.73 -30.45
CA ARG A 304 2.37 1.91 -29.58
C ARG A 304 3.39 1.86 -28.45
N PHE A 305 3.55 0.70 -27.83
CA PHE A 305 4.56 0.46 -26.82
C PHE A 305 5.95 0.85 -27.32
N VAL A 306 6.34 0.43 -28.53
CA VAL A 306 7.66 0.77 -29.10
C VAL A 306 7.82 2.27 -29.32
N LYS A 307 6.75 3.00 -29.66
CA LYS A 307 6.78 4.45 -29.88
C LYS A 307 6.75 5.28 -28.58
N ASP A 308 6.15 4.76 -27.51
CA ASP A 308 6.00 5.48 -26.24
C ASP A 308 7.16 5.19 -25.31
N ARG A 309 8.08 6.17 -25.17
CA ARG A 309 9.27 6.05 -24.33
C ARG A 309 8.91 5.82 -22.86
N GLU A 310 7.90 6.52 -22.34
CA GLU A 310 7.51 6.39 -20.92
C GLU A 310 6.92 5.01 -20.65
N ALA A 311 6.06 4.52 -21.54
CA ALA A 311 5.51 3.16 -21.42
C ALA A 311 6.62 2.10 -21.35
N ARG A 312 7.66 2.23 -22.20
CA ARG A 312 8.81 1.29 -22.18
C ARG A 312 9.58 1.34 -20.86
N ILE A 313 9.86 2.55 -20.37
CA ILE A 313 10.60 2.73 -19.10
C ILE A 313 9.77 2.15 -17.95
N TYR A 314 8.48 2.45 -17.87
CA TYR A 314 7.64 1.98 -16.78
C TYR A 314 7.45 0.46 -16.82
N LEU A 315 7.23 -0.12 -18.01
CA LEU A 315 7.13 -1.58 -18.13
C LEU A 315 8.46 -2.26 -17.76
N PHE A 316 9.60 -1.70 -18.19
CA PHE A 316 10.91 -2.23 -17.82
C PHE A 316 11.12 -2.21 -16.31
N ILE A 317 10.85 -1.07 -15.63
CA ILE A 317 10.96 -0.97 -14.17
C ILE A 317 10.03 -1.99 -13.49
N SER A 318 8.80 -2.11 -13.98
CA SER A 318 7.84 -3.10 -13.45
C SER A 318 8.37 -4.53 -13.56
N LEU A 319 8.91 -4.91 -14.72
CA LEU A 319 9.45 -6.26 -14.95
C LEU A 319 10.70 -6.54 -14.11
N VAL A 320 11.59 -5.55 -13.94
CA VAL A 320 12.74 -5.66 -13.04
C VAL A 320 12.28 -5.88 -11.60
N LEU A 321 11.35 -5.07 -11.10
CA LEU A 321 10.81 -5.23 -9.75
C LEU A 321 10.08 -6.57 -9.59
N ALA A 322 9.33 -7.02 -10.60
CA ALA A 322 8.68 -8.32 -10.61
C ALA A 322 9.71 -9.47 -10.56
N PHE A 323 10.79 -9.38 -11.33
CA PHE A 323 11.90 -10.35 -11.28
C PHE A 323 12.53 -10.43 -9.87
N LEU A 324 12.72 -9.28 -9.20
CA LEU A 324 13.21 -9.23 -7.84
C LEU A 324 12.25 -9.88 -6.81
N THR A 325 11.01 -10.20 -7.14
CA THR A 325 10.13 -10.97 -6.24
C THR A 325 10.37 -12.48 -6.31
N LEU A 326 11.10 -12.96 -7.31
CA LEU A 326 11.27 -14.38 -7.61
C LEU A 326 12.46 -15.02 -6.91
N LYS A 327 12.39 -16.33 -6.71
CA LYS A 327 13.50 -17.16 -6.22
C LYS A 327 14.72 -17.19 -7.15
N SER A 328 14.51 -16.87 -8.43
CA SER A 328 15.61 -16.78 -9.43
C SER A 328 16.59 -15.65 -9.12
N PHE A 329 16.20 -14.66 -8.33
CA PHE A 329 17.14 -13.66 -7.80
C PHE A 329 17.88 -14.23 -6.61
N PRO A 330 19.21 -14.02 -6.49
CA PRO A 330 20.04 -14.65 -5.46
C PRO A 330 19.87 -14.01 -4.07
N TRP A 331 18.70 -14.11 -3.50
CA TRP A 331 18.33 -13.54 -2.19
C TRP A 331 19.23 -14.00 -1.04
N GLN A 332 19.85 -15.18 -1.17
CA GLN A 332 20.77 -15.74 -0.16
C GLN A 332 21.95 -14.79 0.10
N LEU A 333 22.47 -14.14 -0.95
CA LEU A 333 23.61 -13.21 -0.84
C LEU A 333 23.29 -11.95 -0.04
N LEU A 334 22.00 -11.61 0.08
CA LEU A 334 21.53 -10.41 0.76
C LEU A 334 20.99 -10.67 2.18
N GLN A 335 21.00 -11.93 2.64
CA GLN A 335 20.40 -12.30 3.92
C GLN A 335 21.05 -11.60 5.12
N GLU A 336 22.37 -11.47 5.12
CA GLU A 336 23.14 -10.83 6.20
C GLU A 336 23.29 -9.30 6.02
N SER A 337 22.69 -8.76 4.97
CA SER A 337 22.70 -7.32 4.70
C SER A 337 21.45 -6.62 5.29
N PRO A 338 21.42 -5.27 5.37
CA PRO A 338 20.22 -4.52 5.74
C PRO A 338 19.00 -4.83 4.89
N VAL A 339 19.18 -5.39 3.68
CA VAL A 339 18.09 -5.80 2.79
C VAL A 339 17.22 -6.89 3.42
N SER A 340 17.76 -7.68 4.37
CA SER A 340 16.95 -8.66 5.13
C SER A 340 15.76 -8.05 5.88
N ASN A 341 15.80 -6.73 6.17
CA ASN A 341 14.66 -6.02 6.75
C ASN A 341 13.47 -5.88 5.79
N LEU A 342 13.65 -6.16 4.49
CA LEU A 342 12.55 -6.30 3.54
C LEU A 342 11.58 -7.40 3.99
N GLN A 343 12.08 -8.44 4.67
CA GLN A 343 11.36 -9.62 5.17
C GLN A 343 10.76 -10.48 4.06
N PHE A 344 10.07 -9.87 3.12
CA PHE A 344 9.33 -10.55 2.06
C PHE A 344 9.63 -9.90 0.70
N PRO A 345 10.29 -10.60 -0.22
CA PRO A 345 10.56 -10.09 -1.57
C PRO A 345 9.32 -9.63 -2.34
N TRP A 346 8.17 -10.28 -2.11
CA TRP A 346 6.91 -9.94 -2.78
C TRP A 346 6.38 -8.51 -2.46
N ARG A 347 6.90 -7.83 -1.42
CA ARG A 347 6.55 -6.43 -1.13
C ARG A 347 6.89 -5.49 -2.28
N LEU A 348 7.82 -5.88 -3.14
CA LEU A 348 8.15 -5.13 -4.36
C LEU A 348 7.00 -5.10 -5.37
N TRP A 349 6.00 -6.00 -5.24
CA TRP A 349 4.80 -5.94 -6.09
C TRP A 349 4.02 -4.63 -5.97
N SER A 350 4.00 -3.97 -4.81
CA SER A 350 3.33 -2.67 -4.67
C SER A 350 3.89 -1.62 -5.63
N PHE A 351 5.20 -1.62 -5.85
CA PHE A 351 5.88 -0.74 -6.80
C PHE A 351 5.85 -1.28 -8.23
N ALA A 352 6.03 -2.58 -8.41
CA ALA A 352 5.94 -3.20 -9.74
C ALA A 352 4.59 -2.93 -10.40
N LEU A 353 3.50 -3.06 -9.64
CA LEU A 353 2.14 -2.80 -10.13
C LEU A 353 1.85 -1.32 -10.36
N LEU A 354 2.45 -0.41 -9.59
CA LEU A 354 2.39 1.02 -9.87
C LEU A 354 2.93 1.30 -11.28
N PHE A 355 4.15 0.85 -11.57
CA PHE A 355 4.79 1.07 -12.87
C PHE A 355 4.11 0.29 -14.00
N PHE A 356 3.61 -0.91 -13.75
CA PHE A 356 2.82 -1.68 -14.70
C PHE A 356 1.56 -0.93 -15.12
N SER A 357 0.81 -0.41 -14.16
CA SER A 357 -0.43 0.33 -14.39
C SER A 357 -0.18 1.63 -15.15
N LEU A 358 0.94 2.34 -14.85
CA LEU A 358 1.37 3.51 -15.61
C LEU A 358 1.75 3.18 -17.05
N ALA A 359 2.46 2.07 -17.27
CA ALA A 359 2.79 1.61 -18.60
C ALA A 359 1.52 1.35 -19.43
N LEU A 360 0.55 0.63 -18.86
CA LEU A 360 -0.73 0.33 -19.51
C LEU A 360 -1.56 1.59 -19.78
N ALA A 361 -1.59 2.55 -18.85
CA ALA A 361 -2.26 3.83 -19.05
C ALA A 361 -1.72 4.57 -20.29
N ASN A 362 -0.41 4.46 -20.54
CA ASN A 362 0.23 5.07 -21.73
C ASN A 362 0.01 4.23 -22.99
N ILE A 363 0.16 2.90 -22.94
CA ILE A 363 -0.03 2.00 -24.08
C ILE A 363 -1.47 2.09 -24.60
N LEU A 364 -2.44 2.12 -23.68
CA LEU A 364 -3.86 2.04 -23.98
C LEU A 364 -4.55 3.42 -24.10
N LYS A 365 -3.80 4.54 -24.08
CA LYS A 365 -4.35 5.90 -24.08
C LYS A 365 -5.32 6.21 -25.23
N THR A 366 -5.25 5.47 -26.33
CA THR A 366 -6.06 5.71 -27.53
C THR A 366 -7.23 4.74 -27.70
N ILE A 367 -7.43 3.78 -26.78
CA ILE A 367 -8.63 2.92 -26.86
C ILE A 367 -9.89 3.76 -26.60
N SER A 368 -11.03 3.28 -27.08
CA SER A 368 -12.30 3.99 -26.88
C SER A 368 -12.72 4.00 -25.41
N LEU A 369 -13.57 4.96 -25.03
CA LEU A 369 -14.15 4.98 -23.69
C LEU A 369 -14.95 3.69 -23.40
N LYS A 370 -15.66 3.14 -24.40
CA LYS A 370 -16.36 1.85 -24.26
C LYS A 370 -15.41 0.72 -23.88
N ALA A 371 -14.26 0.63 -24.56
CA ALA A 371 -13.24 -0.40 -24.26
C ALA A 371 -12.64 -0.17 -22.85
N THR A 372 -12.42 1.07 -22.44
CA THR A 372 -11.97 1.41 -21.08
C THR A 372 -13.01 0.97 -20.04
N THR A 373 -14.30 1.26 -20.27
CA THR A 373 -15.39 0.81 -19.38
C THR A 373 -15.42 -0.71 -19.26
N VAL A 374 -15.26 -1.44 -20.37
CA VAL A 374 -15.19 -2.90 -20.35
C VAL A 374 -14.00 -3.39 -19.51
N LEU A 375 -12.82 -2.76 -19.62
CA LEU A 375 -11.67 -3.11 -18.77
C LEU A 375 -11.94 -2.87 -17.29
N VAL A 376 -12.59 -1.75 -16.92
CA VAL A 376 -13.00 -1.46 -15.54
C VAL A 376 -13.95 -2.54 -15.02
N LEU A 377 -14.95 -2.92 -15.81
CA LEU A 377 -15.91 -3.97 -15.45
C LEU A 377 -15.22 -5.33 -15.29
N ILE A 378 -14.31 -5.70 -16.18
CA ILE A 378 -13.49 -6.92 -16.05
C ILE A 378 -12.71 -6.88 -14.73
N GLY A 379 -12.03 -5.75 -14.42
CA GLY A 379 -11.30 -5.60 -13.17
C GLY A 379 -12.19 -5.77 -11.94
N ILE A 380 -13.37 -5.14 -11.91
CA ILE A 380 -14.35 -5.27 -10.83
C ILE A 380 -14.82 -6.73 -10.72
N CYS A 381 -15.20 -7.37 -11.82
CA CYS A 381 -15.68 -8.76 -11.82
C CYS A 381 -14.62 -9.73 -11.29
N LEU A 382 -13.35 -9.57 -11.74
CA LEU A 382 -12.24 -10.40 -11.25
C LEU A 382 -12.01 -10.18 -9.76
N ASN A 383 -12.03 -8.91 -9.29
CA ASN A 383 -11.91 -8.60 -7.88
C ASN A 383 -13.03 -9.25 -7.05
N MET A 384 -14.28 -9.15 -7.50
CA MET A 384 -15.43 -9.76 -6.83
C MET A 384 -15.31 -11.30 -6.80
N PHE A 385 -14.94 -11.91 -7.92
CA PHE A 385 -14.71 -13.34 -8.02
C PHE A 385 -13.64 -13.82 -7.05
N GLN A 386 -12.50 -13.10 -6.96
CA GLN A 386 -11.42 -13.46 -6.03
C GLN A 386 -11.87 -13.37 -4.57
N ILE A 387 -12.63 -12.33 -4.19
CA ILE A 387 -13.18 -12.18 -2.83
C ILE A 387 -14.06 -13.39 -2.49
N VAL A 388 -15.01 -13.74 -3.35
CA VAL A 388 -15.92 -14.88 -3.13
C VAL A 388 -15.15 -16.20 -3.01
N THR A 389 -14.22 -16.45 -3.94
CA THR A 389 -13.42 -17.69 -3.96
C THR A 389 -12.58 -17.86 -2.70
N VAL A 390 -11.97 -16.78 -2.20
CA VAL A 390 -11.16 -16.82 -1.00
C VAL A 390 -12.04 -17.06 0.23
N GLN A 391 -13.20 -16.48 0.30
CA GLN A 391 -14.09 -16.62 1.46
C GLN A 391 -14.50 -18.07 1.71
N ASP A 392 -14.85 -18.81 0.68
CA ASP A 392 -15.13 -20.24 0.79
C ASP A 392 -13.96 -21.03 1.38
N LYS A 393 -12.74 -20.66 1.01
CA LYS A 393 -11.53 -21.31 1.53
C LYS A 393 -11.23 -20.91 2.97
N MET A 394 -11.53 -19.67 3.36
CA MET A 394 -11.24 -19.14 4.70
C MET A 394 -12.26 -19.58 5.75
N THR A 395 -13.46 -19.99 5.38
CA THR A 395 -14.45 -20.55 6.33
C THR A 395 -13.93 -21.75 7.11
N LYS A 396 -12.88 -22.40 6.60
CA LYS A 396 -12.24 -23.57 7.23
C LYS A 396 -11.13 -23.19 8.22
N VAL A 397 -10.75 -21.93 8.34
CA VAL A 397 -9.66 -21.48 9.22
C VAL A 397 -10.21 -21.22 10.63
N LYS A 398 -9.57 -21.83 11.66
CA LYS A 398 -10.08 -21.86 13.05
C LYS A 398 -10.00 -20.52 13.81
N ASN A 399 -9.24 -19.52 13.35
CA ASN A 399 -8.95 -18.28 14.09
C ASN A 399 -9.59 -17.05 13.45
N ILE A 400 -10.91 -17.09 13.26
CA ILE A 400 -11.65 -16.00 12.64
C ILE A 400 -12.46 -15.27 13.69
N LEU A 401 -12.36 -13.93 13.73
CA LEU A 401 -13.22 -13.10 14.56
C LEU A 401 -14.66 -13.12 14.02
N PRO A 402 -15.65 -13.56 14.81
CA PRO A 402 -17.04 -13.40 14.41
C PRO A 402 -17.39 -11.91 14.32
N SER A 403 -17.87 -11.46 13.19
CA SER A 403 -18.22 -10.04 12.98
C SER A 403 -19.37 -9.57 13.85
N ASN A 404 -20.27 -10.51 14.19
CA ASN A 404 -21.45 -10.24 15.05
C ASN A 404 -21.10 -10.27 16.55
N THR A 405 -19.90 -10.69 16.92
CA THR A 405 -19.48 -10.64 18.31
C THR A 405 -19.01 -9.21 18.62
N LYS A 406 -19.67 -8.55 19.55
CA LYS A 406 -19.21 -7.28 20.10
C LYS A 406 -17.86 -7.55 20.79
N VAL A 407 -16.78 -7.42 20.04
CA VAL A 407 -15.44 -7.63 20.59
C VAL A 407 -15.16 -6.51 21.58
N THR A 408 -15.23 -6.82 22.85
CA THR A 408 -14.94 -5.85 23.91
C THR A 408 -13.43 -5.79 24.15
N LYS A 409 -12.94 -4.64 24.66
CA LYS A 409 -11.55 -4.51 25.11
C LYS A 409 -11.18 -5.63 26.11
N GLY A 410 -12.12 -6.03 26.99
CA GLY A 410 -11.92 -7.12 27.93
C GLY A 410 -11.74 -8.49 27.30
N MET A 411 -12.42 -8.79 26.19
CA MET A 411 -12.20 -10.05 25.44
C MET A 411 -10.82 -10.10 24.82
N LEU A 412 -10.33 -8.98 24.30
CA LEU A 412 -8.98 -8.87 23.73
C LEU A 412 -7.90 -8.95 24.82
N ALA A 413 -8.11 -8.30 25.95
CA ALA A 413 -7.20 -8.34 27.11
C ALA A 413 -7.09 -9.76 27.69
N LYS A 414 -8.18 -10.53 27.70
CA LYS A 414 -8.19 -11.94 28.17
C LYS A 414 -7.55 -12.93 27.20
N GLY A 415 -7.00 -12.46 26.05
CA GLY A 415 -6.37 -13.32 25.07
C GLY A 415 -7.32 -14.31 24.40
N THR A 416 -8.63 -14.05 24.45
CA THR A 416 -9.66 -14.88 23.81
C THR A 416 -9.43 -14.97 22.29
N TYR A 417 -8.73 -13.99 21.74
CA TYR A 417 -8.15 -14.00 20.41
C TYR A 417 -6.63 -13.95 20.57
N LYS A 418 -5.98 -15.07 20.37
CA LYS A 418 -4.51 -15.12 20.48
C LYS A 418 -3.89 -14.13 19.51
N ASN A 419 -3.24 -13.12 20.06
CA ASN A 419 -2.29 -12.32 19.29
C ASN A 419 -1.06 -13.23 19.08
N ILE A 420 -0.95 -13.78 17.89
CA ILE A 420 -0.07 -14.91 17.60
C ILE A 420 1.40 -14.50 17.64
N ASN A 421 1.72 -13.23 17.41
CA ASN A 421 3.09 -12.87 17.06
C ASN A 421 3.91 -12.24 18.18
N GLY A 422 3.33 -11.74 19.26
CA GLY A 422 4.08 -11.06 20.34
C GLY A 422 4.96 -9.88 19.87
N ASP A 423 4.77 -9.43 18.61
CA ASP A 423 5.51 -8.33 18.02
C ASP A 423 5.24 -7.04 18.78
N TYR A 424 6.27 -6.20 18.90
CA TYR A 424 6.21 -4.94 19.66
C TYR A 424 5.94 -5.11 21.16
N THR A 425 6.10 -6.31 21.72
CA THR A 425 6.14 -6.52 23.17
C THR A 425 7.51 -6.19 23.72
N ILE A 426 7.55 -5.76 25.00
CA ILE A 426 8.81 -5.45 25.66
C ILE A 426 9.55 -6.75 25.98
N LYS A 427 10.77 -6.89 25.47
CA LYS A 427 11.61 -8.08 25.68
C LYS A 427 12.35 -8.03 27.02
N LYS A 428 12.73 -6.84 27.46
CA LYS A 428 13.50 -6.60 28.68
C LYS A 428 13.20 -5.22 29.22
N PHE A 429 12.81 -5.12 30.50
CA PHE A 429 12.76 -3.85 31.21
C PHE A 429 14.18 -3.48 31.69
N PRO A 430 14.58 -2.19 31.71
CA PRO A 430 15.79 -1.77 32.40
C PRO A 430 15.67 -2.19 33.87
N LEU A 431 16.75 -2.69 34.46
CA LEU A 431 16.81 -3.17 35.86
C LEU A 431 16.32 -2.15 36.90
N SER A 432 16.33 -0.86 36.57
CA SER A 432 15.81 0.23 37.44
C SER A 432 14.28 0.20 37.62
N LEU A 433 13.53 -0.55 36.81
CA LEU A 433 12.08 -0.73 36.97
C LEU A 433 11.69 -2.03 37.68
N SER A 434 12.66 -2.86 38.08
CA SER A 434 12.40 -4.09 38.85
C SER A 434 11.83 -3.81 40.26
N LEU A 435 11.85 -2.58 40.73
CA LEU A 435 11.24 -2.15 41.99
C LEU A 435 9.70 -1.99 41.92
N ILE A 436 9.11 -2.01 40.73
CA ILE A 436 7.64 -1.89 40.57
C ILE A 436 6.93 -3.23 40.80
N ASN A 437 7.64 -4.35 40.71
CA ASN A 437 7.06 -5.67 40.99
C ASN A 437 6.82 -5.98 42.48
N THR A 438 7.05 -5.04 43.36
CA THR A 438 6.78 -5.22 44.81
C THR A 438 5.47 -4.55 45.25
N PHE A 439 4.72 -3.93 44.35
CA PHE A 439 3.48 -3.21 44.64
C PHE A 439 2.25 -3.63 43.83
N PHE A 440 2.25 -4.83 43.25
CA PHE A 440 1.03 -5.41 42.67
C PHE A 440 0.86 -6.86 43.09
#